data_9dcd933082ec19062a34fbb19902e098
#
_entry.id   9dcd933082ec19062a34fbb19902e098
#
_cell.length_a   1.000
_cell.length_b   1.000
_cell.length_c   1.000
_cell.angle_alpha   90.00
_cell.angle_beta   90.00
_cell.angle_gamma   90.00
#
_symmetry.space_group_name_H-M   'P 1'
#
loop_
_entity.id
_entity.type
_entity.pdbx_description
1 polymer ?
#
loop_
_entity_poly.entity_id
_entity_poly.type
_entity_poly.pdbx_seq_one_letter_code
_entity_poly.pdbx_strand_id
1 'polypeptide(L)'
;MLLAIEGIDGAGKGTLCGELLALAEAAGVRAAALSFPRYEETRFSELVGAYLRGDMGAIDQVPVRYAALLFGGDRFESRGKLMTLIADHD
;
A
#
# COMPACT_ATOMS: atom_id res chain seq x y z
N MET A 1 -11.02 -13.14 3.13
CA MET A 1 -11.63 -11.80 3.26
C MET A 1 -10.57 -10.73 3.06
N LEU A 2 -10.90 -9.65 2.42
CA LEU A 2 -10.01 -8.50 2.24
C LEU A 2 -10.53 -7.32 3.05
N LEU A 3 -9.68 -6.74 3.88
CA LEU A 3 -9.98 -5.55 4.66
C LEU A 3 -9.05 -4.41 4.22
N ALA A 4 -9.59 -3.27 3.84
CA ALA A 4 -8.81 -2.10 3.47
C ALA A 4 -8.82 -1.07 4.62
N ILE A 5 -7.65 -0.56 4.95
CA ILE A 5 -7.47 0.51 5.95
C ILE A 5 -6.99 1.75 5.19
N GLU A 6 -7.79 2.80 5.22
CA GLU A 6 -7.51 4.05 4.52
C GLU A 6 -7.39 5.19 5.52
N GLY A 7 -6.61 6.20 5.18
CA GLY A 7 -6.44 7.40 5.99
C GLY A 7 -5.23 8.21 5.55
N ILE A 8 -5.17 9.44 6.03
CA ILE A 8 -4.04 10.33 5.78
C ILE A 8 -2.80 9.88 6.55
N ASP A 9 -1.64 10.39 6.17
CA ASP A 9 -0.39 10.10 6.87
C ASP A 9 -0.49 10.56 8.34
N GLY A 10 0.03 9.73 9.22
CA GLY A 10 -0.01 9.99 10.66
C GLY A 10 -1.34 9.66 11.34
N ALA A 11 -2.31 9.07 10.63
CA ALA A 11 -3.61 8.70 11.21
C ALA A 11 -3.57 7.43 12.08
N GLY A 12 -2.44 6.72 12.12
CA GLY A 12 -2.30 5.51 12.92
C GLY A 12 -2.63 4.21 12.17
N LYS A 13 -2.63 4.23 10.83
CA LYS A 13 -2.94 3.04 10.00
C LYS A 13 -2.04 1.85 10.33
N GLY A 14 -0.73 2.09 10.45
CA GLY A 14 0.22 1.03 10.76
C GLY A 14 0.00 0.41 12.13
N THR A 15 -0.29 1.23 13.13
CA THR A 15 -0.59 0.79 14.49
C THR A 15 -1.86 -0.05 14.51
N LEU A 16 -2.92 0.41 13.86
CA LEU A 16 -4.18 -0.32 13.78
C LEU A 16 -4.00 -1.66 13.04
N CYS A 17 -3.25 -1.66 11.95
CA CYS A 17 -2.97 -2.87 11.20
C CYS A 17 -2.23 -3.90 12.06
N GLY A 18 -1.22 -3.48 12.82
CA GLY A 18 -0.49 -4.34 13.75
C GLY A 18 -1.37 -4.93 14.83
N GLU A 19 -2.27 -4.13 15.40
CA GLU A 19 -3.22 -4.60 16.40
C GLU A 19 -4.22 -5.62 15.82
N LEU A 20 -4.71 -5.38 14.63
CA LEU A 20 -5.62 -6.32 13.95
C LEU A 20 -4.94 -7.65 13.63
N LEU A 21 -3.68 -7.62 13.19
CA LEU A 21 -2.92 -8.84 12.96
C LEU A 21 -2.72 -9.64 14.24
N ALA A 22 -2.41 -8.97 15.36
CA ALA A 22 -2.27 -9.63 16.65
C ALA A 22 -3.58 -10.26 17.13
N LEU A 23 -4.71 -9.58 16.95
CA LEU A 23 -6.03 -10.13 17.27
C LEU A 23 -6.37 -11.33 16.39
N ALA A 24 -6.06 -11.28 15.10
CA ALA A 24 -6.28 -12.40 14.19
C ALA A 24 -5.46 -13.62 14.62
N GLU A 25 -4.18 -13.43 14.93
CA GLU A 25 -3.32 -14.51 15.41
C GLU A 25 -3.87 -15.14 16.69
N ALA A 26 -4.29 -14.31 17.67
CA ALA A 26 -4.88 -14.80 18.92
C ALA A 26 -6.19 -15.58 18.69
N ALA A 27 -6.94 -15.25 17.64
CA ALA A 27 -8.17 -15.92 17.28
C ALA A 27 -7.97 -17.14 16.36
N GLY A 28 -6.73 -17.48 15.99
CA GLY A 28 -6.43 -18.58 15.08
C GLY A 28 -6.78 -18.28 13.62
N VAL A 29 -6.94 -17.02 13.26
CA VAL A 29 -7.23 -16.59 11.89
C VAL A 29 -5.92 -16.32 11.16
N ARG A 30 -5.76 -16.91 9.97
CA ARG A 30 -4.58 -16.67 9.12
C ARG A 30 -4.76 -15.33 8.43
N ALA A 31 -3.95 -14.36 8.82
CA ALA A 31 -3.99 -13.01 8.28
C ALA A 31 -2.61 -12.54 7.83
N ALA A 32 -2.58 -11.69 6.83
CA ALA A 32 -1.37 -11.02 6.35
C ALA A 32 -1.70 -9.58 6.00
N ALA A 33 -0.69 -8.72 5.99
CA ALA A 33 -0.84 -7.33 5.63
C ALA A 33 -0.01 -6.99 4.39
N LEU A 34 -0.53 -6.07 3.59
CA LEU A 34 0.17 -5.48 2.47
C LEU A 34 -0.11 -3.98 2.50
N SER A 35 0.93 -3.17 2.52
CA SER A 35 0.77 -1.72 2.52
C SER A 35 1.21 -1.10 1.19
N PHE A 36 0.64 0.04 0.87
CA PHE A 36 0.95 0.81 -0.32
C PHE A 36 1.37 2.25 0.05
N PRO A 37 2.32 2.84 -0.64
CA PRO A 37 3.11 2.25 -1.74
C PRO A 37 4.02 1.12 -1.25
N ARG A 38 4.29 0.16 -2.13
CA ARG A 38 5.23 -0.94 -1.84
C ARG A 38 6.65 -0.51 -2.21
N TYR A 39 7.17 0.44 -1.46
CA TYR A 39 8.50 1.01 -1.70
C TYR A 39 9.56 -0.07 -1.92
N GLU A 40 10.40 0.15 -2.94
CA GLU A 40 11.51 -0.73 -3.33
C GLU A 40 11.09 -2.10 -3.89
N GLU A 41 9.80 -2.40 -3.96
CA GLU A 41 9.31 -3.69 -4.46
C GLU A 41 8.60 -3.63 -5.80
N THR A 42 8.12 -2.48 -6.21
CA THR A 42 7.53 -2.29 -7.53
C THR A 42 8.21 -1.14 -8.26
N ARG A 43 8.16 -1.15 -9.60
CA ARG A 43 8.71 -0.06 -10.41
C ARG A 43 7.95 1.23 -10.20
N PHE A 44 6.63 1.15 -10.10
CA PHE A 44 5.80 2.31 -9.84
C PHE A 44 6.00 2.88 -8.43
N SER A 45 6.30 2.06 -7.44
CA SER A 45 6.59 2.57 -6.10
C SER A 45 7.89 3.38 -6.06
N GLU A 46 8.87 3.02 -6.88
CA GLU A 46 10.08 3.84 -7.05
C GLU A 46 9.75 5.21 -7.63
N LEU A 47 8.86 5.24 -8.63
CA LEU A 47 8.38 6.50 -9.22
C LEU A 47 7.55 7.32 -8.24
N VAL A 48 6.73 6.67 -7.40
CA VAL A 48 6.01 7.35 -6.31
C VAL A 48 7.01 8.01 -5.35
N GLY A 49 8.06 7.28 -4.97
CA GLY A 49 9.12 7.83 -4.11
C GLY A 49 9.78 9.06 -4.73
N ALA A 50 10.13 9.00 -6.01
CA ALA A 50 10.70 10.12 -6.75
C ALA A 50 9.74 11.32 -6.78
N TYR A 51 8.47 11.08 -7.04
CA TYR A 51 7.42 12.10 -7.01
C TYR A 51 7.36 12.78 -5.64
N LEU A 52 7.31 12.01 -4.57
CA LEU A 52 7.19 12.55 -3.20
C LEU A 52 8.46 13.31 -2.75
N ARG A 53 9.63 12.95 -3.25
CA ARG A 53 10.87 13.67 -2.98
C ARG A 53 11.02 14.96 -3.78
N GLY A 54 10.15 15.21 -4.75
CA GLY A 54 10.23 16.37 -5.62
C GLY A 54 11.17 16.20 -6.82
N ASP A 55 11.64 14.99 -7.10
CA ASP A 55 12.54 14.71 -8.24
C ASP A 55 11.88 14.99 -9.60
N MET A 56 10.55 14.99 -9.64
CA MET A 56 9.74 15.29 -10.83
C MET A 56 9.22 16.73 -10.85
N GLY A 57 9.70 17.57 -9.94
CA GLY A 57 9.20 18.93 -9.71
C GLY A 57 8.37 19.02 -8.42
N ALA A 58 7.96 20.24 -8.08
CA ALA A 58 7.10 20.44 -6.91
C ALA A 58 5.76 19.69 -7.07
N ILE A 59 5.19 19.22 -5.96
CA ILE A 59 3.97 18.42 -5.98
C ILE A 59 2.82 19.15 -6.69
N ASP A 60 2.69 20.45 -6.48
CA ASP A 60 1.66 21.27 -7.14
C ASP A 60 1.90 21.49 -8.64
N GLN A 61 3.09 21.18 -9.14
CA GLN A 61 3.46 21.29 -10.55
C GLN A 61 3.28 19.97 -11.31
N VAL A 62 3.10 18.86 -10.60
CA VAL A 62 2.87 17.56 -11.23
C VAL A 62 1.37 17.34 -11.42
N PRO A 63 0.91 17.06 -12.65
CA PRO A 63 -0.52 16.85 -12.88
C PRO A 63 -1.08 15.74 -11.99
N VAL A 64 -2.25 15.97 -11.39
CA VAL A 64 -2.91 15.01 -10.51
C VAL A 64 -3.14 13.66 -11.20
N ARG A 65 -3.44 13.67 -12.50
CA ARG A 65 -3.64 12.44 -13.28
C ARG A 65 -2.36 11.61 -13.36
N TYR A 66 -1.21 12.28 -13.46
CA TYR A 66 0.07 11.60 -13.49
C TYR A 66 0.38 10.97 -12.14
N ALA A 67 0.18 11.71 -11.05
CA ALA A 67 0.35 11.18 -9.70
C ALA A 67 -0.57 9.97 -9.47
N ALA A 68 -1.84 10.06 -9.85
CA ALA A 68 -2.79 8.96 -9.74
C ALA A 68 -2.33 7.71 -10.52
N LEU A 69 -1.74 7.89 -11.69
CA LEU A 69 -1.18 6.79 -12.48
C LEU A 69 -0.05 6.08 -11.72
N LEU A 70 0.84 6.83 -11.07
CA LEU A 70 1.95 6.25 -10.31
C LEU A 70 1.45 5.39 -9.15
N PHE A 71 0.53 5.91 -8.35
CA PHE A 71 -0.05 5.17 -7.22
C PHE A 71 -0.87 3.96 -7.70
N GLY A 72 -1.66 4.13 -8.75
CA GLY A 72 -2.42 3.05 -9.35
C GLY A 72 -1.54 1.95 -9.95
N GLY A 73 -0.43 2.34 -10.58
CA GLY A 73 0.55 1.41 -11.14
C GLY A 73 1.21 0.53 -10.08
N ASP A 74 1.54 1.08 -8.92
CA ASP A 74 2.07 0.32 -7.79
C ASP A 74 1.08 -0.77 -7.35
N ARG A 75 -0.21 -0.45 -7.25
CA ARG A 75 -1.24 -1.42 -6.92
C ARG A 75 -1.42 -2.46 -8.02
N PHE A 76 -1.36 -2.04 -9.28
CA PHE A 76 -1.45 -2.95 -10.42
C PHE A 76 -0.29 -3.96 -10.43
N GLU A 77 0.96 -3.49 -10.24
CA GLU A 77 2.11 -4.37 -10.15
C GLU A 77 2.03 -5.33 -8.95
N SER A 78 1.31 -4.96 -7.91
CA SER A 78 1.14 -5.76 -6.69
C SER A 78 -0.01 -6.77 -6.77
N ARG A 79 -0.77 -6.78 -7.88
CA ARG A 79 -1.97 -7.61 -8.02
C ARG A 79 -1.68 -9.09 -7.78
N GLY A 80 -0.61 -9.60 -8.38
CA GLY A 80 -0.23 -11.02 -8.21
C GLY A 80 0.03 -11.38 -6.75
N LYS A 81 0.80 -10.54 -6.05
CA LYS A 81 1.08 -10.73 -4.62
C LYS A 81 -0.20 -10.69 -3.78
N LEU A 82 -1.08 -9.73 -4.07
CA LEU A 82 -2.34 -9.61 -3.35
C LEU A 82 -3.23 -10.84 -3.55
N MET A 83 -3.33 -11.33 -4.78
CA MET A 83 -4.13 -12.53 -5.07
C MET A 83 -3.59 -13.77 -4.37
N THR A 84 -2.27 -13.91 -4.30
CA THR A 84 -1.64 -15.01 -3.54
C THR A 84 -1.96 -14.91 -2.05
N LEU A 85 -1.88 -13.72 -1.47
CA LEU A 85 -2.22 -13.52 -0.06
C LEU A 85 -3.69 -13.83 0.23
N ILE A 86 -4.59 -13.42 -0.65
CA ILE A 86 -6.02 -13.74 -0.51
C ILE A 86 -6.26 -15.25 -0.56
N ALA A 87 -5.58 -15.96 -1.44
CA ALA A 87 -5.72 -17.40 -1.56
C ALA A 87 -5.18 -18.17 -0.35
N ASP A 88 -4.09 -17.68 0.26
CA ASP A 88 -3.37 -18.37 1.33
C ASP A 88 -3.88 -18.01 2.74
N HIS A 89 -4.77 -17.06 2.89
CA HIS A 89 -5.24 -16.54 4.17
C HIS A 89 -6.76 -16.52 4.26
N ASP A 90 -7.25 -16.43 5.49
CA ASP A 90 -8.68 -16.36 5.75
C ASP A 90 -9.21 -14.95 5.41
#